data_5d947e157abe59659b6172005345f065
#
_entry.id   5d947e157abe59659b6172005345f065
#
_cell.length_a   1.000
_cell.length_b   1.000
_cell.length_c   1.000
_cell.angle_alpha   90.00
_cell.angle_beta   90.00
_cell.angle_gamma   90.00
#
_symmetry.space_group_name_H-M   'P 1'
#
loop_
_entity.id
_entity.type
_entity.pdbx_description
1 polymer ?
#
loop_
_entity_poly.entity_id
_entity_poly.type
_entity_poly.pdbx_seq_one_letter_code
_entity_poly.pdbx_strand_id
1 'polypeptide(L)'
;LDMATASPTDTPLWDVLSGIMKSAHPGAEIQPSLITGGTDARFYRAAGSVAYGAALFSAGMRAEVFADRFHGNDERIDVESIGLTTELFVETAVQMLT
;
A
#
# COMPACT_ATOMS: atom_id res chain seq x y z
N LEU A 1 12.43 -20.91 7.87
CA LEU A 1 11.92 -20.17 6.71
C LEU A 1 10.44 -19.89 6.90
N ASP A 2 10.08 -18.62 6.83
CA ASP A 2 8.68 -18.24 6.87
C ASP A 2 8.02 -18.45 5.51
N MET A 3 6.82 -18.99 5.51
CA MET A 3 6.05 -19.14 4.29
C MET A 3 5.48 -17.77 3.86
N ALA A 4 5.42 -17.55 2.55
CA ALA A 4 4.75 -16.37 2.03
C ALA A 4 3.28 -16.38 2.43
N THR A 5 2.76 -15.22 2.81
CA THR A 5 1.36 -15.04 3.17
C THR A 5 0.76 -13.91 2.35
N ALA A 6 -0.56 -13.96 2.16
CA ALA A 6 -1.29 -12.90 1.47
C ALA A 6 -2.72 -12.84 2.01
N SER A 7 -3.27 -11.63 2.04
CA SER A 7 -4.70 -11.44 2.30
C SER A 7 -5.45 -11.46 0.98
N PRO A 8 -6.71 -11.99 0.96
CA PRO A 8 -7.51 -12.01 -0.26
C PRO A 8 -7.89 -10.59 -0.72
N THR A 9 -8.26 -10.45 -1.98
CA THR A 9 -8.61 -9.16 -2.57
C THR A 9 -10.12 -8.89 -2.61
N ASP A 10 -10.92 -9.79 -2.06
CA ASP A 10 -12.38 -9.67 -2.00
C ASP A 10 -12.86 -9.17 -0.64
N THR A 11 -12.17 -8.22 -0.07
CA THR A 11 -12.45 -7.69 1.27
C THR A 11 -12.93 -6.24 1.21
N PRO A 12 -13.70 -5.78 2.23
CA PRO A 12 -14.07 -4.35 2.32
C PRO A 12 -12.85 -3.42 2.34
N LEU A 13 -11.78 -3.81 3.01
CA LEU A 13 -10.57 -3.00 3.06
C LEU A 13 -9.94 -2.83 1.68
N TRP A 14 -9.88 -3.90 0.88
CA TRP A 14 -9.40 -3.82 -0.50
C TRP A 14 -10.24 -2.84 -1.33
N ASP A 15 -11.56 -2.91 -1.20
CA ASP A 15 -12.47 -2.04 -1.94
C ASP A 15 -12.28 -0.57 -1.56
N VAL A 16 -12.13 -0.26 -0.27
CA VAL A 16 -11.89 1.10 0.22
C VAL A 16 -10.56 1.63 -0.29
N LEU A 17 -9.48 0.87 -0.13
CA LEU A 17 -8.15 1.27 -0.59
C LEU A 17 -8.13 1.50 -2.11
N SER A 18 -8.70 0.58 -2.87
CA SER A 18 -8.75 0.68 -4.34
C SER A 18 -9.54 1.91 -4.79
N GLY A 19 -10.66 2.20 -4.13
CA GLY A 19 -11.47 3.37 -4.44
C GLY A 19 -10.71 4.67 -4.23
N ILE A 20 -10.01 4.80 -3.11
CA ILE A 20 -9.21 5.99 -2.80
C ILE A 20 -8.07 6.15 -3.81
N MET A 21 -7.36 5.06 -4.09
CA MET A 21 -6.23 5.10 -5.04
C MET A 21 -6.66 5.48 -6.44
N LYS A 22 -7.80 4.97 -6.90
CA LYS A 22 -8.36 5.33 -8.22
C LYS A 22 -8.82 6.77 -8.27
N SER A 23 -9.32 7.32 -7.17
CA SER A 23 -9.69 8.74 -7.09
C SER A 23 -8.47 9.64 -7.17
N ALA A 24 -7.36 9.25 -6.54
CA ALA A 24 -6.12 10.01 -6.58
C ALA A 24 -5.44 9.94 -7.95
N HIS A 25 -5.52 8.79 -8.61
CA HIS A 25 -4.92 8.56 -9.93
C HIS A 25 -5.96 7.98 -10.89
N PRO A 26 -6.81 8.83 -11.48
CA PRO A 26 -7.85 8.38 -12.42
C PRO A 26 -7.25 7.58 -13.58
N GLY A 27 -7.88 6.45 -13.90
CA GLY A 27 -7.39 5.55 -14.94
C GLY A 27 -6.37 4.53 -14.46
N ALA A 28 -5.93 4.60 -13.21
CA ALA A 28 -5.02 3.61 -12.66
C ALA A 28 -5.71 2.27 -12.45
N GLU A 29 -4.97 1.21 -12.66
CA GLU A 29 -5.42 -0.15 -12.38
C GLU A 29 -4.75 -0.62 -11.09
N ILE A 30 -5.56 -1.12 -10.15
CA ILE A 30 -5.06 -1.59 -8.87
C ILE A 30 -4.84 -3.10 -8.94
N GLN A 31 -3.60 -3.51 -8.77
CA GLN A 31 -3.23 -4.92 -8.82
C GLN A 31 -2.52 -5.36 -7.55
N PRO A 32 -2.80 -6.59 -7.07
CA PRO A 32 -2.01 -7.14 -5.98
C PRO A 32 -0.59 -7.44 -6.47
N SER A 33 0.38 -7.22 -5.59
CA SER A 33 1.78 -7.46 -5.88
C SER A 33 2.43 -8.21 -4.73
N LEU A 34 3.29 -9.17 -5.06
CA LEU A 34 4.03 -9.92 -4.06
C LEU A 34 5.34 -9.19 -3.74
N ILE A 35 5.56 -8.95 -2.45
CA ILE A 35 6.80 -8.35 -1.97
C ILE A 35 7.76 -9.48 -1.60
N THR A 36 8.99 -9.39 -2.06
CA THR A 36 10.01 -10.40 -1.80
C THR A 36 10.63 -10.29 -0.41
N GLY A 37 10.40 -9.17 0.30
CA GLY A 37 10.85 -8.98 1.68
C GLY A 37 9.75 -9.32 2.68
N GLY A 38 10.15 -9.55 3.92
CA GLY A 38 9.20 -9.76 5.01
C GLY A 38 8.64 -8.44 5.54
N THR A 39 7.40 -8.45 6.01
CA THR A 39 6.78 -7.33 6.72
C THR A 39 6.06 -7.85 7.96
N ASP A 40 5.69 -6.93 8.86
CA ASP A 40 4.93 -7.30 10.06
C ASP A 40 3.51 -7.76 9.74
N ALA A 41 3.02 -7.53 8.53
CA ALA A 41 1.70 -7.97 8.09
C ALA A 41 1.49 -9.48 8.28
N ARG A 42 2.53 -10.28 8.17
CA ARG A 42 2.45 -11.74 8.36
C ARG A 42 1.94 -12.12 9.75
N PHE A 43 2.30 -11.37 10.78
CA PHE A 43 1.87 -11.64 12.14
C PHE A 43 0.38 -11.35 12.33
N TYR A 44 -0.11 -10.27 11.73
CA TYR A 44 -1.53 -9.92 11.76
C TYR A 44 -2.36 -10.93 10.97
N ARG A 45 -1.86 -11.39 9.81
CA ARG A 45 -2.54 -12.43 9.03
C ARG A 45 -2.61 -13.75 9.78
N ALA A 46 -1.54 -14.12 10.46
CA ALA A 46 -1.51 -15.34 11.29
C ALA A 46 -2.54 -15.28 12.42
N ALA A 47 -2.84 -14.09 12.93
CA ALA A 47 -3.86 -13.88 13.96
C ALA A 47 -5.28 -13.76 13.38
N GLY A 48 -5.46 -13.88 12.07
CA GLY A 48 -6.77 -13.85 11.42
C GLY A 48 -7.17 -12.50 10.85
N SER A 49 -6.29 -11.50 10.88
CA SER A 49 -6.58 -10.17 10.35
C SER A 49 -6.28 -10.08 8.85
N VAL A 50 -7.04 -9.21 8.18
CA VAL A 50 -6.72 -8.81 6.81
C VAL A 50 -5.66 -7.72 6.87
N ALA A 51 -4.57 -7.88 6.13
CA ALA A 51 -3.47 -6.93 6.14
C ALA A 51 -2.87 -6.80 4.74
N TYR A 52 -2.73 -5.56 4.29
CA TYR A 52 -2.08 -5.22 3.02
C TYR A 52 -1.00 -4.18 3.25
N GLY A 53 0.04 -4.21 2.42
CA GLY A 53 0.93 -3.08 2.28
C GLY A 53 0.32 -2.08 1.31
N ALA A 54 0.20 -0.82 1.70
CA ALA A 54 -0.43 0.20 0.87
C ALA A 54 0.24 1.56 1.05
N ALA A 55 0.42 2.26 -0.07
CA ALA A 55 0.90 3.63 -0.08
C ALA A 55 0.45 4.30 -1.37
N LEU A 56 0.41 5.62 -1.38
CA LEU A 56 0.18 6.40 -2.59
C LEU A 56 1.43 7.23 -2.88
N PHE A 57 1.88 7.14 -4.12
CA PHE A 57 3.03 7.90 -4.59
C PHE A 57 2.60 8.96 -5.58
N SER A 58 3.42 10.01 -5.72
CA SER A 58 3.17 11.06 -6.70
C SER A 58 3.17 10.47 -8.11
N ALA A 59 2.42 11.10 -9.02
CA ALA A 59 2.30 10.63 -10.39
C ALA A 59 3.63 10.61 -11.15
N GLY A 60 4.62 11.40 -10.68
CA GLY A 60 5.97 11.39 -11.25
C GLY A 60 6.86 10.27 -10.76
N MET A 61 6.40 9.47 -9.80
CA MET A 61 7.19 8.38 -9.24
C MET A 61 7.16 7.18 -10.18
N ARG A 62 8.29 6.87 -10.79
CA ARG A 62 8.43 5.69 -11.64
C ARG A 62 8.92 4.50 -10.81
N ALA A 63 8.66 3.29 -11.31
CA ALA A 63 9.05 2.07 -10.63
C ALA A 63 10.57 2.00 -10.38
N GLU A 64 11.39 2.39 -11.35
CA GLU A 64 12.85 2.39 -11.21
C GLU A 64 13.31 3.42 -10.17
N VAL A 65 12.65 4.60 -10.10
CA VAL A 65 12.97 5.62 -9.10
C VAL A 65 12.59 5.13 -7.71
N PHE A 66 11.45 4.47 -7.60
CA PHE A 66 11.01 3.87 -6.34
C PHE A 66 12.02 2.84 -5.85
N ALA A 67 12.47 1.95 -6.72
CA ALA A 67 13.45 0.92 -6.37
C ALA A 67 14.76 1.53 -5.87
N ASP A 68 15.23 2.62 -6.51
CA ASP A 68 16.45 3.32 -6.11
C ASP A 68 16.31 4.00 -4.76
N ARG A 69 15.11 4.50 -4.41
CA ARG A 69 14.86 5.21 -3.15
C ARG A 69 14.61 4.27 -1.99
N PHE A 70 14.28 3.01 -2.26
CA PHE A 70 13.88 2.03 -1.24
C PHE A 70 15.03 1.05 -0.99
N HIS A 71 15.42 0.90 0.26
CA HIS A 71 16.51 0.00 0.69
C HIS A 71 17.89 0.34 0.09
N GLY A 72 18.07 1.55 -0.43
CA GLY A 72 19.35 2.01 -0.96
C GLY A 72 20.09 2.90 0.02
N ASN A 73 21.28 3.37 -0.41
CA ASN A 73 22.10 4.26 0.40
C ASN A 73 21.48 5.64 0.61
N ASP A 74 20.56 6.02 -0.26
CA ASP A 74 19.88 7.33 -0.24
C ASP A 74 18.37 7.09 -0.21
N GLU A 75 17.93 6.28 0.75
CA GLU A 75 16.53 5.95 0.93
C GLU A 75 15.73 7.20 1.30
N ARG A 76 14.69 7.50 0.52
CA ARG A 76 13.90 8.71 0.70
C ARG A 76 12.53 8.61 0.06
N ILE A 77 11.64 9.51 0.47
CA ILE A 77 10.31 9.67 -0.12
C ILE A 77 10.06 11.16 -0.37
N ASP A 78 9.38 11.49 -1.46
CA ASP A 78 9.02 12.88 -1.76
C ASP A 78 7.84 13.36 -0.89
N VAL A 79 7.78 14.68 -0.68
CA VAL A 79 6.76 15.29 0.19
C VAL A 79 5.35 15.04 -0.33
N GLU A 80 5.15 15.10 -1.65
CA GLU A 80 3.84 14.84 -2.25
C GLU A 80 3.36 13.42 -1.94
N SER A 81 4.23 12.43 -2.04
CA SER A 81 3.88 11.03 -1.72
C SER A 81 3.57 10.84 -0.24
N ILE A 82 4.26 11.54 0.66
CA ILE A 82 3.93 11.53 2.10
C ILE A 82 2.51 12.07 2.30
N GLY A 83 2.18 13.19 1.66
CA GLY A 83 0.84 13.78 1.75
C GLY A 83 -0.24 12.84 1.23
N LEU A 84 -0.04 12.26 0.04
CA LEU A 84 -0.98 11.33 -0.55
C LEU A 84 -1.18 10.08 0.32
N THR A 85 -0.11 9.53 0.86
CA THR A 85 -0.19 8.35 1.74
C THR A 85 -0.89 8.68 3.04
N THR A 86 -0.64 9.86 3.61
CA THR A 86 -1.32 10.32 4.82
C THR A 86 -2.82 10.42 4.57
N GLU A 87 -3.24 11.04 3.46
CA GLU A 87 -4.64 11.14 3.09
C GLU A 87 -5.27 9.76 2.86
N LEU A 88 -4.53 8.84 2.24
CA LEU A 88 -4.98 7.46 2.06
C LEU A 88 -5.34 6.81 3.40
N PHE A 89 -4.46 6.92 4.38
CA PHE A 89 -4.68 6.30 5.68
C PHE A 89 -5.81 6.96 6.45
N VAL A 90 -5.90 8.30 6.43
CA VAL A 90 -6.99 9.03 7.10
C VAL A 90 -8.33 8.65 6.47
N GLU A 91 -8.44 8.71 5.16
CA GLU A 91 -9.70 8.41 4.47
C GLU A 91 -10.09 6.93 4.62
N THR A 92 -9.13 6.03 4.61
CA THR A 92 -9.38 4.60 4.87
C THR A 92 -9.98 4.41 6.25
N ALA A 93 -9.39 5.05 7.26
CA ALA A 93 -9.91 4.96 8.63
C ALA A 93 -11.33 5.52 8.72
N VAL A 94 -11.59 6.67 8.09
CA VAL A 94 -12.94 7.27 8.08
C VAL A 94 -13.95 6.31 7.46
N GLN A 95 -13.65 5.74 6.28
CA GLN A 95 -14.59 4.86 5.58
C GLN A 95 -14.77 3.51 6.29
N MET A 96 -13.73 2.97 6.91
CA MET A 96 -13.81 1.67 7.60
C MET A 96 -14.46 1.76 8.98
N LEU A 97 -14.35 2.91 9.66
CA LEU A 97 -14.81 3.07 11.05
C LEU A 97 -16.14 3.82 11.19
N THR A 98 -16.71 4.25 10.10
CA THR A 98 -18.05 4.91 10.11
C THR A 98 -19.13 4.15 9.25
#